data_f170c3a637591fb1e6055b0e0cfea6f3
#
_entry.id   f170c3a637591fb1e6055b0e0cfea6f3
#
_cell.length_a   1.000
_cell.length_b   1.000
_cell.length_c   1.000
_cell.angle_alpha   90.00
_cell.angle_beta   90.00
_cell.angle_gamma   90.00
#
_symmetry.space_group_name_H-M   'P 1'
#
loop_
_entity.id
_entity.type
_entity.pdbx_description
1 polymer ?
#
loop_
_entity_poly.entity_id
_entity_poly.type
_entity_poly.pdbx_seq_one_letter_code
_entity_poly.pdbx_strand_id
1 'polypeptide(L)'
;MTDQDLTAPKRRFRRKGASDYLLERWGLSYTGRTLAKMAVVGGGPPMEYAGRFPLYPQDGLDEWAAAKFAPAVNSTAERRAQQAA
;
A
#
# COMPACT_ATOMS: atom_id res chain seq x y z
N MET A 1 21.02 -17.58 -4.16
CA MET A 1 21.15 -17.01 -5.03
C MET A 1 20.25 -16.00 -5.55
N THR A 2 20.78 -14.95 -5.76
CA THR A 2 19.98 -13.79 -6.08
C THR A 2 19.40 -13.83 -7.45
N ASP A 3 19.91 -14.69 -8.30
CA ASP A 3 19.37 -14.77 -9.64
C ASP A 3 17.95 -15.24 -9.67
N GLN A 4 17.54 -16.01 -8.68
CA GLN A 4 16.19 -16.43 -8.64
C GLN A 4 15.26 -15.29 -8.41
N ASP A 5 15.67 -14.35 -7.60
CA ASP A 5 14.84 -13.18 -7.33
C ASP A 5 14.67 -12.33 -8.56
N LEU A 6 15.68 -12.31 -9.42
CA LEU A 6 15.60 -11.52 -10.63
C LEU A 6 14.70 -12.16 -11.67
N THR A 7 14.64 -13.50 -11.66
CA THR A 7 13.85 -14.19 -12.67
C THR A 7 12.45 -14.54 -12.18
N ALA A 8 12.26 -14.67 -10.88
CA ALA A 8 10.95 -15.00 -10.35
C ALA A 8 10.05 -13.77 -10.43
N PRO A 9 8.82 -13.94 -10.91
CA PRO A 9 7.93 -12.80 -11.00
C PRO A 9 7.53 -12.33 -9.61
N LYS A 10 7.52 -11.03 -9.40
CA LYS A 10 6.99 -10.46 -8.19
C LYS A 10 5.49 -10.63 -8.20
N ARG A 11 4.91 -10.72 -7.02
CA ARG A 11 3.47 -10.70 -6.92
C ARG A 11 2.96 -9.29 -7.15
N ARG A 12 2.02 -9.16 -8.05
CA ARG A 12 1.42 -7.88 -8.39
C ARG A 12 -0.08 -8.02 -8.39
N PHE A 13 -0.76 -6.95 -8.01
CA PHE A 13 -2.21 -6.95 -7.92
C PHE A 13 -2.80 -5.93 -8.87
N ARG A 14 -3.95 -6.26 -9.44
CA ARG A 14 -4.76 -5.26 -10.07
C ARG A 14 -5.40 -4.42 -8.99
N ARG A 15 -6.03 -3.32 -9.38
CA ARG A 15 -6.54 -2.36 -8.40
C ARG A 15 -7.47 -2.98 -7.38
N LYS A 16 -8.40 -3.84 -7.85
CA LYS A 16 -9.30 -4.48 -6.93
C LYS A 16 -8.57 -5.43 -5.99
N GLY A 17 -7.63 -6.18 -6.52
CA GLY A 17 -6.83 -7.09 -5.69
C GLY A 17 -5.99 -6.34 -4.68
N ALA A 18 -5.45 -5.19 -5.06
CA ALA A 18 -4.69 -4.36 -4.13
C ALA A 18 -5.58 -3.85 -3.00
N SER A 19 -6.79 -3.45 -3.34
CA SER A 19 -7.77 -3.01 -2.34
C SER A 19 -8.05 -4.14 -1.35
N ASP A 20 -8.29 -5.33 -1.86
CA ASP A 20 -8.56 -6.50 -1.00
C ASP A 20 -7.35 -6.85 -0.15
N TYR A 21 -6.16 -6.80 -0.73
CA TYR A 21 -4.93 -7.11 -0.02
C TYR A 21 -4.68 -6.15 1.14
N LEU A 22 -4.88 -4.85 0.89
CA LEU A 22 -4.70 -3.85 1.93
C LEU A 22 -5.66 -4.05 3.07
N LEU A 23 -6.90 -4.43 2.77
CA LEU A 23 -7.87 -4.67 3.81
C LEU A 23 -7.55 -5.92 4.60
N GLU A 24 -7.25 -7.01 3.92
CA GLU A 24 -6.99 -8.28 4.59
C GLU A 24 -5.69 -8.30 5.34
N ARG A 25 -4.65 -7.79 4.71
CA ARG A 25 -3.31 -7.89 5.30
C ARG A 25 -3.03 -6.77 6.29
N TRP A 26 -3.50 -5.58 5.99
CA TRP A 26 -3.14 -4.39 6.76
C TRP A 26 -4.31 -3.74 7.49
N GLY A 27 -5.52 -4.17 7.22
CA GLY A 27 -6.70 -3.57 7.82
C GLY A 27 -6.99 -2.18 7.30
N LEU A 28 -6.45 -1.83 6.13
CA LEU A 28 -6.64 -0.51 5.54
C LEU A 28 -7.72 -0.57 4.48
N SER A 29 -8.74 0.26 4.65
CA SER A 29 -9.88 0.26 3.75
C SER A 29 -9.70 1.32 2.66
N TYR A 30 -9.12 0.91 1.54
CA TYR A 30 -8.95 1.76 0.37
C TYR A 30 -9.64 1.07 -0.79
N THR A 31 -10.77 1.63 -1.23
CA THR A 31 -11.51 1.04 -2.33
C THR A 31 -10.75 1.24 -3.64
N GLY A 32 -11.15 0.47 -4.64
CA GLY A 32 -10.56 0.65 -5.97
C GLY A 32 -10.73 2.07 -6.49
N ARG A 33 -11.88 2.67 -6.19
CA ARG A 33 -12.14 4.05 -6.60
C ARG A 33 -11.17 5.02 -5.92
N THR A 34 -10.94 4.83 -4.62
CA THR A 34 -10.00 5.68 -3.89
C THR A 34 -8.60 5.52 -4.43
N LEU A 35 -8.19 4.28 -4.69
CA LEU A 35 -6.86 4.03 -5.25
C LEU A 35 -6.72 4.66 -6.63
N ALA A 36 -7.79 4.62 -7.42
CA ALA A 36 -7.77 5.24 -8.74
C ALA A 36 -7.61 6.75 -8.64
N LYS A 37 -8.27 7.37 -7.68
CA LYS A 37 -8.13 8.80 -7.48
C LYS A 37 -6.72 9.15 -7.04
N MET A 38 -6.16 8.38 -6.13
CA MET A 38 -4.79 8.60 -5.69
C MET A 38 -3.78 8.41 -6.81
N ALA A 39 -4.08 7.52 -7.74
CA ALA A 39 -3.22 7.32 -8.89
C ALA A 39 -3.13 8.58 -9.75
N VAL A 40 -4.19 9.37 -9.75
CA VAL A 40 -4.22 10.62 -10.53
C VAL A 40 -3.60 11.77 -9.75
N VAL A 41 -4.00 11.93 -8.49
CA VAL A 41 -3.58 13.10 -7.72
C VAL A 41 -2.33 12.88 -6.88
N GLY A 42 -1.92 11.62 -6.70
CA GLY A 42 -0.72 11.31 -5.92
C GLY A 42 -1.05 10.83 -4.52
N GLY A 43 -0.05 10.33 -3.85
CA GLY A 43 -0.19 9.88 -2.46
C GLY A 43 -0.58 8.43 -2.30
N GLY A 44 -0.79 7.72 -3.38
CA GLY A 44 -1.14 6.31 -3.32
C GLY A 44 0.06 5.39 -3.34
N PRO A 45 -0.18 4.09 -3.31
CA PRO A 45 0.92 3.14 -3.38
C PRO A 45 1.56 3.14 -4.75
N PRO A 46 2.80 2.70 -4.85
CA PRO A 46 3.49 2.68 -6.15
C PRO A 46 2.84 1.70 -7.11
N MET A 47 2.88 2.04 -8.37
CA MET A 47 2.29 1.23 -9.43
C MET A 47 3.30 0.98 -10.52
N GLU A 48 3.16 -0.18 -11.14
CA GLU A 48 3.91 -0.51 -12.36
C GLU A 48 2.90 -0.72 -13.46
N TYR A 49 3.26 -0.40 -14.69
CA TYR A 49 2.33 -0.57 -15.79
C TYR A 49 2.74 -1.73 -16.68
N ALA A 50 1.79 -2.62 -16.97
CA ALA A 50 1.96 -3.62 -17.99
C ALA A 50 1.12 -3.14 -19.17
N GLY A 51 1.77 -2.47 -20.12
CA GLY A 51 1.04 -1.77 -21.16
C GLY A 51 0.26 -0.63 -20.53
N ARG A 52 -1.06 -0.69 -20.62
CA ARG A 52 -1.91 0.34 -20.04
C ARG A 52 -2.52 -0.09 -18.70
N PHE A 53 -2.18 -1.30 -18.25
CA PHE A 53 -2.78 -1.81 -17.01
C PHE A 53 -1.92 -1.49 -15.81
N PRO A 54 -2.43 -0.73 -14.84
CA PRO A 54 -1.67 -0.46 -13.61
C PRO A 54 -1.70 -1.70 -12.72
N LEU A 55 -0.52 -2.06 -12.22
CA LEU A 55 -0.37 -3.18 -11.32
C LEU A 55 0.35 -2.69 -10.07
N TYR A 56 -0.07 -3.20 -8.93
CA TYR A 56 0.47 -2.80 -7.65
C TYR A 56 1.38 -3.91 -7.13
N PRO A 57 2.69 -3.71 -7.10
CA PRO A 57 3.58 -4.75 -6.55
C PRO A 57 3.36 -4.89 -5.06
N GLN A 58 3.40 -6.13 -4.59
CA GLN A 58 3.11 -6.43 -3.20
C GLN A 58 4.07 -5.72 -2.26
N ASP A 59 5.36 -5.71 -2.59
CA ASP A 59 6.34 -5.07 -1.72
C ASP A 59 6.09 -3.57 -1.61
N GLY A 60 5.67 -2.94 -2.71
CA GLY A 60 5.32 -1.53 -2.69
C GLY A 60 4.09 -1.25 -1.86
N LEU A 61 3.10 -2.14 -1.94
CA LEU A 61 1.91 -2.02 -1.11
C LEU A 61 2.27 -2.13 0.37
N ASP A 62 3.13 -3.08 0.70
CA ASP A 62 3.53 -3.29 2.09
C ASP A 62 4.29 -2.09 2.64
N GLU A 63 5.20 -1.55 1.86
CA GLU A 63 5.96 -0.38 2.27
C GLU A 63 5.06 0.84 2.48
N TRP A 64 4.16 1.05 1.52
CA TRP A 64 3.25 2.18 1.59
C TRP A 64 2.31 2.03 2.78
N ALA A 65 1.79 0.82 3.00
CA ALA A 65 0.88 0.57 4.11
C ALA A 65 1.58 0.74 5.45
N ALA A 66 2.79 0.22 5.57
CA ALA A 66 3.54 0.34 6.82
C ALA A 66 3.78 1.79 7.20
N ALA A 67 3.98 2.64 6.21
CA ALA A 67 4.23 4.06 6.46
C ALA A 67 2.99 4.80 6.96
N LYS A 68 1.81 4.19 6.87
CA LYS A 68 0.58 4.82 7.36
C LYS A 68 0.44 4.73 8.87
N PHE A 69 1.19 3.85 9.50
CA PHE A 69 1.01 3.59 10.93
C PHE A 69 2.00 4.37 11.78
N ALA A 70 1.50 4.93 12.87
CA ALA A 70 2.32 5.54 13.90
C ALA A 70 2.54 4.50 14.99
N PRO A 71 3.46 4.74 15.94
CA PRO A 71 3.63 3.82 17.06
C PRO A 71 2.32 3.63 17.81
N ALA A 72 2.14 2.45 18.37
CA ALA A 72 0.92 2.13 19.10
C ALA A 72 0.77 3.00 20.32
N VAL A 73 -0.46 3.40 20.59
CA VAL A 73 -0.78 4.21 21.76
C VAL A 73 -1.96 3.58 22.48
N ASN A 74 -2.08 3.91 23.76
CA ASN A 74 -3.16 3.36 24.57
C ASN A 74 -4.33 4.31 24.73
N SER A 75 -4.19 5.53 24.27
CA SER A 75 -5.27 6.50 24.41
C SER A 75 -5.19 7.56 23.32
N THR A 76 -6.30 8.25 23.14
CA THR A 76 -6.35 9.36 22.20
C THR A 76 -5.43 10.50 22.63
N ALA A 77 -5.28 10.67 23.92
CA ALA A 77 -4.40 11.71 24.44
C ALA A 77 -2.95 11.45 24.04
N GLU A 78 -2.50 10.20 24.15
CA GLU A 78 -1.17 9.83 23.73
C GLU A 78 -0.98 10.08 22.24
N ARG A 79 -1.99 9.78 21.46
CA ARG A 79 -1.91 9.99 20.03
C ARG A 79 -1.76 11.46 19.69
N ARG A 80 -2.49 12.32 20.41
CA ARG A 80 -2.35 13.76 20.20
C ARG A 80 -0.96 14.25 20.53
N ALA A 81 -0.38 13.71 21.60
CA ALA A 81 0.97 14.09 22.00
C ALA A 81 1.97 13.71 20.90
N GLN A 82 1.81 12.53 20.33
CA GLN A 82 2.67 12.13 19.24
C GLN A 82 2.54 13.03 18.03
N GLN A 83 1.32 13.41 17.71
CA GLN A 83 1.07 14.25 16.54
C GLN A 83 1.57 15.67 16.75
N ALA A 84 1.58 16.13 17.99
CA ALA A 84 2.04 17.47 18.30
C ALA A 84 3.55 17.60 18.26
N ALA A 85 4.25 16.47 18.41
CA ALA A 85 5.71 16.48 18.35
C ALA A 85 6.21 16.55 16.91
#